data_3d6bd5d6b2f0a09876caae83e8874ee0
#
_entry.id   3d6bd5d6b2f0a09876caae83e8874ee0
#
_cell.length_a   1.000
_cell.length_b   1.000
_cell.length_c   1.000
_cell.angle_alpha   90.00
_cell.angle_beta   90.00
_cell.angle_gamma   90.00
#
_symmetry.space_group_name_H-M   'P 1'
#
loop_
_entity.id
_entity.type
_entity.pdbx_description
1 polymer ?
#
loop_
_entity_poly.entity_id
_entity_poly.type
_entity_poly.pdbx_seq_one_letter_code
_entity_poly.pdbx_strand_id
1 'polypeptide(L)'
;FSSQTKEKLVSSEVVNVVSRVFSKYFNDYLLENPKEAMSIYGKVAEAALAREAARKAREMTRRKGVLEIAGLPGKLADCQEKDPTLSEIYIVEGDSAGGSAKQGRNRKNQAILPLKGKIINVEKARIDKVLGSQEVGTLIKALGCGIGKDDFDIEKLRYHRIIIMTDADVDGSHIRTLLLTFFYRQMFEIVDRGHIYIALPPLYKITKGKDFIYASDEEQKEAAVKEFSKSGTRGLEVQRYKGLGEMNPEQLWTTTMDPEHRRMMRVDINDVQDANQSFEILMGDDVEPRREFIDENALSVTDLDI
;
A
#
# COMPACT_ATOMS: atom_id res chain seq x y z
N PHE A 1 23.03 3.40 36.55
CA PHE A 1 22.81 3.52 35.10
C PHE A 1 23.46 2.34 34.36
N SER A 2 22.82 1.83 33.31
CA SER A 2 23.30 0.68 32.54
C SER A 2 24.35 1.03 31.49
N SER A 3 24.54 2.31 31.19
CA SER A 3 25.49 2.78 30.17
C SER A 3 26.21 4.05 30.60
N GLN A 4 27.34 4.32 29.96
CA GLN A 4 28.13 5.55 30.18
C GLN A 4 27.33 6.81 29.76
N THR A 5 26.36 6.67 28.85
CA THR A 5 25.44 7.74 28.41
C THR A 5 24.31 8.02 29.40
N LYS A 6 24.16 7.21 30.46
CA LYS A 6 23.15 7.35 31.53
C LYS A 6 21.68 7.33 31.01
N GLU A 7 21.43 6.71 29.88
CA GLU A 7 20.10 6.65 29.28
C GLU A 7 19.13 5.75 30.01
N LYS A 8 19.63 4.72 30.70
CA LYS A 8 18.79 3.77 31.42
C LYS A 8 19.22 3.60 32.86
N LEU A 9 18.32 3.94 33.79
CA LEU A 9 18.49 3.69 35.22
C LEU A 9 18.05 2.25 35.54
N VAL A 10 18.96 1.43 36.08
CA VAL A 10 18.71 0.00 36.38
C VAL A 10 18.59 -0.31 37.87
N SER A 11 18.60 0.72 38.74
CA SER A 11 18.48 0.58 40.19
C SER A 11 17.06 0.17 40.58
N SER A 12 16.85 -1.06 41.04
CA SER A 12 15.52 -1.59 41.40
C SER A 12 14.87 -0.80 42.58
N GLU A 13 15.67 -0.26 43.48
CA GLU A 13 15.22 0.52 44.60
C GLU A 13 14.53 1.82 44.18
N VAL A 14 15.05 2.47 43.13
CA VAL A 14 14.49 3.72 42.61
C VAL A 14 13.17 3.48 41.85
N VAL A 15 13.00 2.35 41.21
CA VAL A 15 11.77 2.00 40.52
C VAL A 15 10.57 1.97 41.44
N ASN A 16 10.72 1.40 42.63
CA ASN A 16 9.65 1.34 43.65
C ASN A 16 9.26 2.73 44.18
N VAL A 17 10.25 3.61 44.43
CA VAL A 17 10.01 4.95 44.90
C VAL A 17 9.32 5.80 43.84
N VAL A 18 9.84 5.79 42.61
CA VAL A 18 9.26 6.53 41.46
C VAL A 18 7.85 6.04 41.18
N SER A 19 7.61 4.71 41.13
CA SER A 19 6.28 4.17 40.90
C SER A 19 5.27 4.62 41.96
N ARG A 20 5.65 4.62 43.21
CA ARG A 20 4.78 5.04 44.33
C ARG A 20 4.42 6.54 44.24
N VAL A 21 5.43 7.36 44.02
CA VAL A 21 5.25 8.82 43.91
C VAL A 21 4.41 9.16 42.69
N PHE A 22 4.78 8.58 41.53
CA PHE A 22 4.05 8.78 40.28
C PHE A 22 2.59 8.31 40.39
N SER A 23 2.35 7.12 40.89
CA SER A 23 0.99 6.60 41.05
C SER A 23 0.11 7.49 41.92
N LYS A 24 0.65 8.03 42.99
CA LYS A 24 -0.09 8.96 43.88
C LYS A 24 -0.47 10.22 43.11
N TYR A 25 0.51 10.96 42.58
CA TYR A 25 0.25 12.23 41.91
C TYR A 25 -0.58 12.07 40.63
N PHE A 26 -0.38 10.97 39.90
CA PHE A 26 -1.16 10.68 38.70
C PHE A 26 -2.62 10.36 39.05
N ASN A 27 -2.85 9.62 40.15
CA ASN A 27 -4.22 9.36 40.60
C ASN A 27 -4.93 10.64 41.04
N ASP A 28 -4.25 11.51 41.79
CA ASP A 28 -4.78 12.80 42.20
C ASP A 28 -5.12 13.66 40.95
N TYR A 29 -4.21 13.71 39.99
CA TYR A 29 -4.43 14.42 38.72
C TYR A 29 -5.65 13.93 37.97
N LEU A 30 -5.84 12.59 37.84
CA LEU A 30 -7.00 12.01 37.15
C LEU A 30 -8.32 12.35 37.86
N LEU A 31 -8.33 12.42 39.18
CA LEU A 31 -9.50 12.81 39.95
C LEU A 31 -9.84 14.30 39.79
N GLU A 32 -8.83 15.16 39.70
CA GLU A 32 -9.01 16.58 39.45
C GLU A 32 -9.39 16.94 38.02
N ASN A 33 -9.03 16.08 37.03
CA ASN A 33 -9.24 16.31 35.61
C ASN A 33 -10.07 15.19 34.94
N PRO A 34 -11.38 15.06 35.25
CA PRO A 34 -12.20 13.93 34.82
C PRO A 34 -12.36 13.81 33.30
N LYS A 35 -12.33 14.92 32.55
CA LYS A 35 -12.41 14.88 31.08
C LYS A 35 -11.15 14.24 30.48
N GLU A 36 -9.98 14.59 30.97
CA GLU A 36 -8.71 14.01 30.53
C GLU A 36 -8.58 12.56 30.98
N ALA A 37 -9.03 12.25 32.21
CA ALA A 37 -9.09 10.88 32.70
C ALA A 37 -9.92 9.98 31.80
N MET A 38 -11.10 10.44 31.35
CA MET A 38 -11.95 9.70 30.43
C MET A 38 -11.30 9.53 29.04
N SER A 39 -10.60 10.54 28.55
CA SER A 39 -9.86 10.46 27.29
C SER A 39 -8.71 9.44 27.37
N ILE A 40 -7.91 9.48 28.45
CA ILE A 40 -6.83 8.52 28.71
C ILE A 40 -7.40 7.09 28.84
N TYR A 41 -8.47 6.92 29.63
CA TYR A 41 -9.14 5.64 29.79
C TYR A 41 -9.65 5.09 28.46
N GLY A 42 -10.29 5.93 27.65
CA GLY A 42 -10.76 5.56 26.31
C GLY A 42 -9.64 5.01 25.44
N LYS A 43 -8.51 5.71 25.39
CA LYS A 43 -7.32 5.26 24.63
C LYS A 43 -6.73 3.95 25.16
N VAL A 44 -6.65 3.79 26.47
CA VAL A 44 -6.15 2.55 27.11
C VAL A 44 -7.10 1.38 26.83
N ALA A 45 -8.42 1.59 26.96
CA ALA A 45 -9.43 0.57 26.69
C ALA A 45 -9.42 0.16 25.22
N GLU A 46 -9.33 1.11 24.29
CA GLU A 46 -9.22 0.85 22.86
C GLU A 46 -7.96 0.03 22.53
N ALA A 47 -6.81 0.42 23.07
CA ALA A 47 -5.56 -0.31 22.90
C ALA A 47 -5.59 -1.73 23.51
N ALA A 48 -6.31 -1.93 24.63
CA ALA A 48 -6.49 -3.24 25.24
C ALA A 48 -7.39 -4.14 24.36
N LEU A 49 -8.52 -3.61 23.86
CA LEU A 49 -9.41 -4.32 22.94
C LEU A 49 -8.70 -4.68 21.64
N ALA A 50 -7.91 -3.77 21.08
CA ALA A 50 -7.12 -4.03 19.88
C ALA A 50 -6.11 -5.16 20.10
N ARG A 51 -5.40 -5.18 21.24
CA ARG A 51 -4.47 -6.27 21.61
C ARG A 51 -5.18 -7.61 21.79
N GLU A 52 -6.34 -7.62 22.43
CA GLU A 52 -7.12 -8.85 22.60
C GLU A 52 -7.67 -9.37 21.26
N ALA A 53 -8.16 -8.49 20.40
CA ALA A 53 -8.61 -8.85 19.06
C ALA A 53 -7.45 -9.42 18.20
N ALA A 54 -6.28 -8.79 18.26
CA ALA A 54 -5.07 -9.28 17.60
C ALA A 54 -4.66 -10.67 18.14
N ARG A 55 -4.73 -10.88 19.47
CA ARG A 55 -4.45 -12.19 20.08
C ARG A 55 -5.43 -13.25 19.62
N LYS A 56 -6.76 -12.96 19.62
CA LYS A 56 -7.78 -13.89 19.14
C LYS A 56 -7.62 -14.21 17.65
N ALA A 57 -7.29 -13.21 16.82
CA ALA A 57 -7.01 -13.41 15.41
C ALA A 57 -5.79 -14.31 15.18
N ARG A 58 -4.71 -14.13 15.96
CA ARG A 58 -3.54 -15.01 15.95
C ARG A 58 -3.88 -16.45 16.33
N GLU A 59 -4.66 -16.65 17.41
CA GLU A 59 -5.11 -17.98 17.81
C GLU A 59 -5.98 -18.66 16.73
N MET A 60 -6.87 -17.88 16.06
CA MET A 60 -7.65 -18.39 14.94
C MET A 60 -6.78 -18.72 13.72
N THR A 61 -5.78 -17.90 13.43
CA THR A 61 -4.81 -18.15 12.34
C THR A 61 -3.92 -19.33 12.67
N ARG A 62 -3.47 -19.47 13.93
CA ARG A 62 -2.68 -20.63 14.40
C ARG A 62 -3.48 -21.92 14.40
N ARG A 63 -4.77 -21.90 14.78
CA ARG A 63 -5.66 -23.06 14.69
C ARG A 63 -6.00 -23.45 13.25
N LYS A 64 -6.14 -22.46 12.34
CA LYS A 64 -6.26 -22.71 10.89
C LYS A 64 -4.94 -23.19 10.29
N GLY A 65 -3.79 -22.65 10.74
CA GLY A 65 -2.47 -22.99 10.24
C GLY A 65 -1.97 -24.41 10.60
N VAL A 66 -2.58 -25.07 11.58
CA VAL A 66 -2.31 -26.50 11.88
C VAL A 66 -3.11 -27.43 10.95
N LEU A 67 -4.18 -26.92 10.32
CA LEU A 67 -5.04 -27.68 9.39
C LEU A 67 -4.85 -27.27 7.91
N GLU A 68 -4.25 -26.11 7.64
CA GLU A 68 -3.86 -25.67 6.30
C GLU A 68 -2.33 -25.54 6.23
N ILE A 69 -1.68 -26.68 6.04
CA ILE A 69 -0.29 -26.70 5.60
C ILE A 69 -0.18 -25.89 4.32
N ALA A 70 0.44 -24.69 4.47
CA ALA A 70 1.14 -23.94 3.43
C ALA A 70 0.50 -23.88 2.03
N GLY A 71 -0.71 -23.38 1.90
CA GLY A 71 -1.22 -22.98 0.60
C GLY A 71 -1.04 -21.48 0.38
N LEU A 72 -0.19 -21.08 -0.58
CA LEU A 72 -0.23 -19.74 -1.15
C LEU A 72 -1.66 -19.42 -1.60
N PRO A 73 -2.09 -18.13 -1.56
CA PRO A 73 -3.43 -17.77 -1.98
C PRO A 73 -3.71 -18.29 -3.39
N GLY A 74 -4.84 -18.96 -3.61
CA GLY A 74 -5.17 -19.54 -4.92
C GLY A 74 -5.22 -18.55 -6.07
N LYS A 75 -5.33 -17.25 -5.76
CA LYS A 75 -5.28 -16.16 -6.74
C LYS A 75 -3.84 -15.75 -7.11
N LEU A 76 -2.85 -16.05 -6.27
CA LEU A 76 -1.45 -15.69 -6.51
C LEU A 76 -0.87 -16.57 -7.62
N ALA A 77 -0.41 -15.92 -8.68
CA ALA A 77 0.48 -16.57 -9.65
C ALA A 77 1.92 -16.27 -9.24
N ASP A 78 2.51 -17.15 -8.46
CA ASP A 78 3.86 -16.97 -7.92
C ASP A 78 4.96 -17.06 -8.99
N CYS A 79 6.15 -16.54 -8.67
CA CYS A 79 7.34 -16.69 -9.49
C CYS A 79 8.15 -17.92 -9.10
N GLN A 80 9.09 -18.31 -9.97
CA GLN A 80 9.97 -19.46 -9.74
C GLN A 80 11.17 -19.11 -8.84
N GLU A 81 11.60 -17.85 -8.89
CA GLU A 81 12.72 -17.36 -8.10
C GLU A 81 12.42 -17.44 -6.60
N LYS A 82 13.43 -17.81 -5.80
CA LYS A 82 13.34 -17.93 -4.35
C LYS A 82 14.08 -16.83 -3.61
N ASP A 83 15.00 -16.16 -4.30
CA ASP A 83 15.69 -15.00 -3.75
C ASP A 83 14.76 -13.78 -3.79
N PRO A 84 14.36 -13.23 -2.62
CA PRO A 84 13.49 -12.05 -2.57
C PRO A 84 14.07 -10.83 -3.28
N THR A 85 15.40 -10.70 -3.32
CA THR A 85 16.08 -9.56 -3.96
C THR A 85 15.93 -9.55 -5.48
N LEU A 86 15.73 -10.73 -6.07
CA LEU A 86 15.53 -10.95 -7.49
C LEU A 86 14.05 -11.11 -7.86
N SER A 87 13.17 -11.15 -6.87
CA SER A 87 11.74 -11.40 -7.03
C SER A 87 10.92 -10.12 -6.88
N GLU A 88 9.87 -10.01 -7.68
CA GLU A 88 8.92 -8.90 -7.62
C GLU A 88 7.48 -9.39 -7.72
N ILE A 89 6.57 -8.69 -7.05
CA ILE A 89 5.13 -8.97 -7.09
C ILE A 89 4.37 -7.76 -7.62
N TYR A 90 3.48 -8.00 -8.59
CA TYR A 90 2.51 -7.02 -9.06
C TYR A 90 1.18 -7.25 -8.35
N ILE A 91 0.72 -6.23 -7.63
CA ILE A 91 -0.62 -6.16 -7.06
C ILE A 91 -1.48 -5.47 -8.12
N VAL A 92 -2.36 -6.24 -8.77
CA VAL A 92 -3.08 -5.82 -9.96
C VAL A 92 -4.56 -5.65 -9.66
N GLU A 93 -5.15 -4.54 -10.09
CA GLU A 93 -6.58 -4.30 -9.98
C GLU A 93 -7.37 -5.19 -10.93
N GLY A 94 -8.31 -5.95 -10.36
CA GLY A 94 -9.27 -6.75 -11.10
C GLY A 94 -8.72 -8.04 -11.73
N ASP A 95 -9.65 -8.92 -12.06
CA ASP A 95 -9.33 -10.23 -12.65
C ASP A 95 -8.94 -10.12 -14.13
N SER A 96 -9.45 -9.12 -14.88
CA SER A 96 -9.16 -8.93 -16.32
C SER A 96 -7.70 -8.53 -16.51
N ALA A 97 -7.27 -7.41 -15.93
CA ALA A 97 -5.87 -6.97 -15.99
C ALA A 97 -4.93 -8.00 -15.34
N GLY A 98 -5.36 -8.64 -14.24
CA GLY A 98 -4.64 -9.74 -13.61
C GLY A 98 -4.44 -10.93 -14.56
N GLY A 99 -5.40 -11.23 -15.43
CA GLY A 99 -5.32 -12.27 -16.46
C GLY A 99 -4.26 -11.94 -17.52
N SER A 100 -4.30 -10.72 -18.07
CA SER A 100 -3.30 -10.23 -19.03
C SER A 100 -1.90 -10.19 -18.42
N ALA A 101 -1.76 -9.70 -17.18
CA ALA A 101 -0.50 -9.68 -16.47
C ALA A 101 0.07 -11.09 -16.22
N LYS A 102 -0.77 -12.06 -15.84
CA LYS A 102 -0.35 -13.46 -15.65
C LYS A 102 0.19 -14.09 -16.93
N GLN A 103 -0.37 -13.73 -18.08
CA GLN A 103 0.07 -14.25 -19.39
C GLN A 103 1.35 -13.54 -19.87
N GLY A 104 1.43 -12.21 -19.70
CA GLY A 104 2.54 -11.40 -20.20
C GLY A 104 3.81 -11.41 -19.34
N ARG A 105 3.72 -11.77 -18.05
CA ARG A 105 4.82 -11.69 -17.09
C ARG A 105 6.04 -12.58 -17.40
N ASN A 106 7.18 -12.22 -16.90
CA ASN A 106 8.30 -13.13 -16.77
C ASN A 106 8.07 -14.06 -15.55
N ARG A 107 7.74 -15.34 -15.81
CA ARG A 107 7.44 -16.33 -14.77
C ARG A 107 8.62 -16.63 -13.85
N LYS A 108 9.84 -16.32 -14.27
CA LYS A 108 11.03 -16.57 -13.46
C LYS A 108 11.02 -15.74 -12.20
N ASN A 109 10.80 -14.43 -12.31
CA ASN A 109 10.99 -13.48 -11.22
C ASN A 109 9.78 -12.58 -10.93
N GLN A 110 8.69 -12.65 -11.71
CA GLN A 110 7.50 -11.83 -11.52
C GLN A 110 6.32 -12.66 -11.03
N ALA A 111 5.77 -12.29 -9.87
CA ALA A 111 4.52 -12.82 -9.33
C ALA A 111 3.37 -11.84 -9.60
N ILE A 112 2.14 -12.35 -9.76
CA ILE A 112 0.93 -11.54 -9.98
C ILE A 112 -0.11 -11.90 -8.93
N LEU A 113 -0.60 -10.88 -8.24
CA LEU A 113 -1.69 -10.97 -7.27
C LEU A 113 -2.86 -10.06 -7.70
N PRO A 114 -3.91 -10.59 -8.32
CA PRO A 114 -5.11 -9.80 -8.59
C PRO A 114 -5.87 -9.50 -7.30
N LEU A 115 -6.31 -8.26 -7.15
CA LEU A 115 -7.23 -7.85 -6.09
C LEU A 115 -8.64 -7.67 -6.63
N LYS A 116 -9.64 -8.10 -5.86
CA LYS A 116 -11.06 -7.88 -6.20
C LYS A 116 -11.58 -6.60 -5.57
N GLY A 117 -11.41 -5.49 -6.29
CA GLY A 117 -11.92 -4.20 -5.86
C GLY A 117 -11.16 -3.57 -4.69
N LYS A 118 -11.81 -2.62 -4.03
CA LYS A 118 -11.24 -1.80 -2.95
C LYS A 118 -10.99 -2.64 -1.69
N ILE A 119 -9.79 -2.58 -1.15
CA ILE A 119 -9.51 -3.16 0.17
C ILE A 119 -10.11 -2.29 1.28
N ILE A 120 -10.22 -2.88 2.47
CA ILE A 120 -10.71 -2.15 3.65
C ILE A 120 -9.76 -0.97 3.99
N ASN A 121 -10.35 0.19 4.30
CA ASN A 121 -9.59 1.33 4.79
C ASN A 121 -9.10 1.06 6.22
N VAL A 122 -7.82 0.80 6.38
CA VAL A 122 -7.19 0.46 7.67
C VAL A 122 -7.01 1.65 8.61
N GLU A 123 -7.15 2.88 8.11
CA GLU A 123 -7.16 4.08 8.94
C GLU A 123 -8.42 4.17 9.80
N LYS A 124 -9.57 3.77 9.23
CA LYS A 124 -10.89 3.80 9.89
C LYS A 124 -11.25 2.49 10.56
N ALA A 125 -10.81 1.37 9.98
CA ALA A 125 -11.29 0.06 10.40
C ALA A 125 -10.56 -0.44 11.65
N ARG A 126 -11.30 -1.04 12.55
CA ARG A 126 -10.74 -1.76 13.69
C ARG A 126 -9.91 -2.96 13.20
N ILE A 127 -8.84 -3.27 13.93
CA ILE A 127 -7.89 -4.32 13.56
C ILE A 127 -8.53 -5.70 13.36
N ASP A 128 -9.59 -6.02 14.12
CA ASP A 128 -10.34 -7.26 13.97
C ASP A 128 -11.02 -7.37 12.59
N LYS A 129 -11.56 -6.26 12.08
CA LYS A 129 -12.14 -6.19 10.73
C LYS A 129 -11.06 -6.25 9.64
N VAL A 130 -9.93 -5.59 9.87
CA VAL A 130 -8.78 -5.61 8.96
C VAL A 130 -8.29 -7.04 8.77
N LEU A 131 -8.06 -7.77 9.87
CA LEU A 131 -7.62 -9.17 9.85
C LEU A 131 -8.70 -10.14 9.35
N GLY A 132 -9.97 -9.77 9.46
CA GLY A 132 -11.10 -10.53 8.90
C GLY A 132 -11.29 -10.34 7.39
N SER A 133 -10.64 -9.33 6.79
CA SER A 133 -10.73 -9.07 5.35
C SER A 133 -9.99 -10.13 4.55
N GLN A 134 -10.70 -10.74 3.59
CA GLN A 134 -10.11 -11.76 2.72
C GLN A 134 -8.98 -11.21 1.86
N GLU A 135 -9.13 -9.99 1.35
CA GLU A 135 -8.12 -9.36 0.49
C GLU A 135 -6.85 -9.03 1.29
N VAL A 136 -7.01 -8.48 2.52
CA VAL A 136 -5.88 -8.24 3.43
C VAL A 136 -5.19 -9.54 3.82
N GLY A 137 -5.96 -10.58 4.19
CA GLY A 137 -5.40 -11.90 4.50
C GLY A 137 -4.64 -12.52 3.31
N THR A 138 -5.09 -12.26 2.09
CA THR A 138 -4.43 -12.67 0.85
C THR A 138 -3.09 -11.95 0.65
N LEU A 139 -3.05 -10.63 0.87
CA LEU A 139 -1.83 -9.82 0.82
C LEU A 139 -0.80 -10.30 1.85
N ILE A 140 -1.20 -10.48 3.12
CA ILE A 140 -0.31 -10.94 4.20
C ILE A 140 0.31 -12.29 3.84
N LYS A 141 -0.50 -13.25 3.38
CA LYS A 141 -0.03 -14.57 2.99
C LYS A 141 0.90 -14.52 1.77
N ALA A 142 0.60 -13.68 0.77
CA ALA A 142 1.43 -13.54 -0.42
C ALA A 142 2.80 -12.97 -0.08
N LEU A 143 2.86 -11.95 0.77
CA LEU A 143 4.11 -11.29 1.16
C LEU A 143 4.95 -12.12 2.14
N GLY A 144 4.31 -12.88 3.02
CA GLY A 144 4.98 -13.83 3.92
C GLY A 144 5.65 -13.24 5.16
N CYS A 145 5.62 -11.92 5.34
CA CYS A 145 6.33 -11.20 6.42
C CYS A 145 5.48 -10.89 7.66
N GLY A 146 4.22 -11.37 7.72
CA GLY A 146 3.33 -11.07 8.84
C GLY A 146 2.77 -9.65 8.81
N ILE A 147 2.15 -9.21 9.92
CA ILE A 147 1.50 -7.90 10.06
C ILE A 147 1.56 -7.40 11.50
N GLY A 148 1.59 -6.08 11.66
CA GLY A 148 1.60 -5.43 12.98
C GLY A 148 2.93 -5.54 13.71
N LYS A 149 3.01 -4.91 14.90
CA LYS A 149 4.29 -4.72 15.60
C LYS A 149 4.95 -5.99 16.12
N ASP A 150 4.15 -7.03 16.41
CA ASP A 150 4.66 -8.22 17.10
C ASP A 150 4.94 -9.42 16.17
N ASP A 151 4.24 -9.49 15.01
CA ASP A 151 4.34 -10.63 14.09
C ASP A 151 5.02 -10.24 12.75
N PHE A 152 5.23 -8.95 12.51
CA PHE A 152 5.90 -8.47 11.31
C PHE A 152 7.41 -8.74 11.38
N ASP A 153 7.93 -9.37 10.34
CA ASP A 153 9.35 -9.68 10.19
C ASP A 153 9.76 -9.41 8.72
N ILE A 154 10.45 -8.32 8.50
CA ILE A 154 10.87 -7.86 7.16
C ILE A 154 11.79 -8.86 6.48
N GLU A 155 12.59 -9.63 7.24
CA GLU A 155 13.52 -10.63 6.69
C GLU A 155 12.78 -11.82 6.06
N LYS A 156 11.49 -11.98 6.34
CA LYS A 156 10.61 -12.98 5.71
C LYS A 156 9.89 -12.48 4.47
N LEU A 157 10.13 -11.22 4.07
CA LEU A 157 9.52 -10.66 2.88
C LEU A 157 9.93 -11.44 1.64
N ARG A 158 8.94 -11.91 0.87
CA ARG A 158 9.18 -12.79 -0.29
C ARG A 158 9.54 -12.05 -1.58
N TYR A 159 9.30 -10.76 -1.64
CA TYR A 159 9.52 -9.94 -2.84
C TYR A 159 10.07 -8.58 -2.42
N HIS A 160 11.28 -8.23 -2.87
CA HIS A 160 11.88 -6.92 -2.58
C HIS A 160 11.36 -5.80 -3.48
N ARG A 161 10.51 -6.11 -4.46
CA ARG A 161 9.75 -5.11 -5.22
C ARG A 161 8.28 -5.46 -5.20
N ILE A 162 7.49 -4.60 -4.59
CA ILE A 162 6.04 -4.70 -4.51
C ILE A 162 5.49 -3.58 -5.38
N ILE A 163 4.91 -3.94 -6.53
CA ILE A 163 4.51 -2.99 -7.56
C ILE A 163 2.99 -2.92 -7.57
N ILE A 164 2.45 -1.76 -7.23
CA ILE A 164 1.01 -1.47 -7.30
C ILE A 164 0.70 -1.08 -8.74
N MET A 165 -0.22 -1.81 -9.37
CA MET A 165 -0.62 -1.63 -10.76
C MET A 165 -2.14 -1.54 -10.84
N THR A 166 -2.67 -0.32 -10.86
CA THR A 166 -4.09 0.03 -10.87
C THR A 166 -4.45 0.77 -12.15
N ASP A 167 -5.73 0.79 -12.48
CA ASP A 167 -6.27 1.55 -13.60
C ASP A 167 -6.00 3.06 -13.45
N ALA A 168 -5.96 3.77 -14.56
CA ALA A 168 -5.70 5.22 -14.60
C ALA A 168 -7.02 6.01 -14.43
N ASP A 169 -7.87 5.60 -13.51
CA ASP A 169 -9.14 6.24 -13.20
C ASP A 169 -9.26 6.57 -11.70
N VAL A 170 -10.39 7.14 -11.31
CA VAL A 170 -10.65 7.55 -9.91
C VAL A 170 -10.71 6.34 -8.96
N ASP A 171 -11.20 5.20 -9.43
CA ASP A 171 -11.29 3.97 -8.64
C ASP A 171 -9.92 3.35 -8.43
N GLY A 172 -9.09 3.27 -9.47
CA GLY A 172 -7.70 2.81 -9.38
C GLY A 172 -6.83 3.70 -8.50
N SER A 173 -7.03 5.02 -8.56
CA SER A 173 -6.38 5.98 -7.66
C SER A 173 -6.77 5.75 -6.20
N HIS A 174 -8.05 5.45 -5.93
CA HIS A 174 -8.52 5.13 -4.59
C HIS A 174 -7.96 3.78 -4.09
N ILE A 175 -7.92 2.74 -4.93
CA ILE A 175 -7.32 1.43 -4.58
C ILE A 175 -5.84 1.60 -4.24
N ARG A 176 -5.11 2.38 -5.03
CA ARG A 176 -3.70 2.72 -4.77
C ARG A 176 -3.53 3.40 -3.41
N THR A 177 -4.37 4.40 -3.10
CA THR A 177 -4.32 5.09 -1.81
C THR A 177 -4.63 4.16 -0.64
N LEU A 178 -5.61 3.27 -0.75
CA LEU A 178 -5.93 2.26 0.26
C LEU A 178 -4.77 1.29 0.49
N LEU A 179 -4.10 0.85 -0.57
CA LEU A 179 -2.91 0.00 -0.47
C LEU A 179 -1.74 0.72 0.20
N LEU A 180 -1.47 1.97 -0.17
CA LEU A 180 -0.44 2.77 0.48
C LEU A 180 -0.73 2.97 1.97
N THR A 181 -1.99 3.27 2.34
CA THR A 181 -2.44 3.36 3.73
C THR A 181 -2.20 2.04 4.48
N PHE A 182 -2.54 0.91 3.85
CA PHE A 182 -2.32 -0.41 4.42
C PHE A 182 -0.84 -0.68 4.69
N PHE A 183 0.04 -0.47 3.71
CA PHE A 183 1.47 -0.68 3.89
C PHE A 183 2.06 0.27 4.94
N TYR A 184 1.72 1.54 4.90
CA TYR A 184 2.21 2.53 5.85
C TYR A 184 1.80 2.22 7.29
N ARG A 185 0.53 1.83 7.53
CA ARG A 185 0.01 1.58 8.88
C ARG A 185 0.35 0.20 9.43
N GLN A 186 0.43 -0.80 8.59
CA GLN A 186 0.52 -2.20 9.02
C GLN A 186 1.87 -2.86 8.74
N MET A 187 2.64 -2.33 7.78
CA MET A 187 3.92 -2.89 7.33
C MET A 187 4.92 -1.77 7.03
N PHE A 188 5.10 -0.84 7.97
CA PHE A 188 5.85 0.41 7.80
C PHE A 188 7.26 0.19 7.21
N GLU A 189 8.00 -0.80 7.70
CA GLU A 189 9.37 -1.06 7.22
C GLU A 189 9.44 -1.42 5.73
N ILE A 190 8.37 -1.94 5.13
CA ILE A 190 8.33 -2.20 3.69
C ILE A 190 8.38 -0.88 2.91
N VAL A 191 7.71 0.16 3.40
CA VAL A 191 7.72 1.49 2.78
C VAL A 191 9.04 2.18 3.07
N ASP A 192 9.48 2.18 4.33
CA ASP A 192 10.70 2.82 4.81
C ASP A 192 11.96 2.29 4.09
N ARG A 193 12.04 0.98 3.85
CA ARG A 193 13.12 0.35 3.08
C ARG A 193 12.97 0.50 1.56
N GLY A 194 11.93 1.18 1.06
CA GLY A 194 11.74 1.48 -0.36
C GLY A 194 11.36 0.27 -1.22
N HIS A 195 10.60 -0.68 -0.68
CA HIS A 195 10.14 -1.86 -1.43
C HIS A 195 8.85 -1.62 -2.21
N ILE A 196 8.16 -0.47 -2.03
CA ILE A 196 6.90 -0.16 -2.70
C ILE A 196 7.15 0.68 -3.95
N TYR A 197 6.52 0.25 -5.03
CA TYR A 197 6.55 0.93 -6.33
C TYR A 197 5.15 1.09 -6.88
N ILE A 198 4.94 2.13 -7.68
CA ILE A 198 3.72 2.37 -8.46
C ILE A 198 4.08 2.20 -9.93
N ALA A 199 3.41 1.30 -10.62
CA ALA A 199 3.54 1.17 -12.07
C ALA A 199 2.94 2.38 -12.78
N LEU A 200 3.59 2.84 -13.83
CA LEU A 200 3.17 3.97 -14.66
C LEU A 200 2.92 3.50 -16.10
N PRO A 201 1.78 2.85 -16.38
CA PRO A 201 1.43 2.45 -17.74
C PRO A 201 1.22 3.69 -18.63
N PRO A 202 1.35 3.56 -19.96
CA PRO A 202 1.02 4.65 -20.86
C PRO A 202 -0.49 4.90 -20.87
N LEU A 203 -0.87 6.17 -21.02
CA LEU A 203 -2.27 6.57 -21.15
C LEU A 203 -2.77 6.53 -22.59
N TYR A 204 -1.87 6.67 -23.56
CA TYR A 204 -2.23 6.75 -24.98
C TYR A 204 -1.41 5.80 -25.84
N LYS A 205 -2.03 5.32 -26.90
CA LYS A 205 -1.38 4.66 -28.05
C LYS A 205 -1.74 5.45 -29.31
N ILE A 206 -0.74 5.96 -29.98
CA ILE A 206 -0.87 6.68 -31.25
C ILE A 206 -0.42 5.71 -32.35
N THR A 207 -1.28 5.41 -33.30
CA THR A 207 -1.02 4.44 -34.38
C THR A 207 -1.13 5.12 -35.73
N LYS A 208 -0.20 4.78 -36.62
CA LYS A 208 -0.28 5.16 -38.04
C LYS A 208 0.17 4.01 -38.94
N GLY A 209 -0.80 3.35 -39.56
CA GLY A 209 -0.54 2.17 -40.35
C GLY A 209 -0.01 1.00 -39.50
N LYS A 210 1.29 0.67 -39.64
CA LYS A 210 1.94 -0.38 -38.85
C LYS A 210 2.76 0.19 -37.66
N ASP A 211 3.02 1.47 -37.67
CA ASP A 211 3.84 2.12 -36.66
C ASP A 211 2.97 2.61 -35.52
N PHE A 212 3.49 2.55 -34.29
CA PHE A 212 2.80 3.07 -33.12
C PHE A 212 3.79 3.63 -32.11
N ILE A 213 3.31 4.61 -31.32
CA ILE A 213 4.03 5.21 -30.19
C ILE A 213 3.10 5.17 -28.98
N TYR A 214 3.65 4.79 -27.81
CA TYR A 214 2.98 4.94 -26.53
C TYR A 214 3.34 6.28 -25.90
N ALA A 215 2.34 6.95 -25.30
CA ALA A 215 2.53 8.22 -24.62
C ALA A 215 1.94 8.14 -23.20
N SER A 216 2.65 8.71 -22.23
CA SER A 216 2.29 8.65 -20.81
C SER A 216 1.44 9.85 -20.37
N ASP A 217 1.45 10.91 -21.15
CA ASP A 217 0.77 12.15 -20.85
C ASP A 217 0.31 12.86 -22.16
N GLU A 218 -0.38 13.97 -21.98
CA GLU A 218 -0.94 14.77 -23.10
C GLU A 218 0.16 15.38 -23.97
N GLU A 219 1.27 15.84 -23.35
CA GLU A 219 2.38 16.46 -24.07
C GLU A 219 3.06 15.47 -25.02
N GLN A 220 3.36 14.26 -24.54
CA GLN A 220 3.93 13.19 -25.35
C GLN A 220 2.97 12.73 -26.46
N LYS A 221 1.65 12.69 -26.17
CA LYS A 221 0.63 12.39 -27.16
C LYS A 221 0.66 13.41 -28.30
N GLU A 222 0.65 14.73 -27.95
CA GLU A 222 0.70 15.78 -28.97
C GLU A 222 2.00 15.74 -29.79
N ALA A 223 3.13 15.48 -29.14
CA ALA A 223 4.41 15.33 -29.83
C ALA A 223 4.38 14.17 -30.84
N ALA A 224 3.85 12.99 -30.43
CA ALA A 224 3.70 11.83 -31.30
C ALA A 224 2.73 12.07 -32.46
N VAL A 225 1.61 12.75 -32.20
CA VAL A 225 0.66 13.16 -33.25
C VAL A 225 1.30 14.12 -34.26
N LYS A 226 2.06 15.10 -33.80
CA LYS A 226 2.82 16.02 -34.66
C LYS A 226 3.85 15.29 -35.50
N GLU A 227 4.57 14.33 -34.92
CA GLU A 227 5.56 13.52 -35.63
C GLU A 227 4.92 12.70 -36.76
N PHE A 228 3.88 11.93 -36.46
CA PHE A 228 3.15 11.15 -37.45
C PHE A 228 2.44 12.01 -38.50
N SER A 229 2.01 13.21 -38.17
CA SER A 229 1.34 14.15 -39.08
C SER A 229 2.27 14.71 -40.16
N LYS A 230 3.61 14.72 -39.95
CA LYS A 230 4.58 15.16 -40.96
C LYS A 230 4.47 14.40 -42.29
N SER A 231 4.05 13.15 -42.25
CA SER A 231 3.83 12.30 -43.44
C SER A 231 2.36 12.20 -43.84
N GLY A 232 1.51 13.17 -43.40
CA GLY A 232 0.04 13.22 -43.62
C GLY A 232 -0.73 12.63 -42.45
N THR A 233 -2.02 12.96 -42.35
CA THR A 233 -2.90 12.56 -41.24
C THR A 233 -3.75 11.32 -41.54
N ARG A 234 -3.69 10.77 -42.78
CA ARG A 234 -4.50 9.62 -43.18
C ARG A 234 -4.06 8.37 -42.40
N GLY A 235 -5.00 7.71 -41.74
CA GLY A 235 -4.76 6.48 -40.97
C GLY A 235 -4.07 6.72 -39.62
N LEU A 236 -4.08 7.96 -39.11
CA LEU A 236 -3.67 8.29 -37.76
C LEU A 236 -4.83 8.01 -36.80
N GLU A 237 -4.58 7.18 -35.81
CA GLU A 237 -5.52 6.82 -34.76
C GLU A 237 -4.88 7.10 -33.40
N VAL A 238 -5.67 7.65 -32.46
CA VAL A 238 -5.27 7.88 -31.07
C VAL A 238 -6.22 7.10 -30.19
N GLN A 239 -5.69 6.12 -29.47
CA GLN A 239 -6.42 5.35 -28.47
C GLN A 239 -6.01 5.83 -27.08
N ARG A 240 -6.97 6.20 -26.21
CA ARG A 240 -6.76 6.43 -24.80
C ARG A 240 -7.11 5.14 -24.05
N TYR A 241 -6.20 4.67 -23.20
CA TYR A 241 -6.47 3.57 -22.28
C TYR A 241 -7.14 4.09 -21.02
N LYS A 242 -8.31 3.56 -20.68
CA LYS A 242 -9.03 3.88 -19.43
C LYS A 242 -8.65 2.92 -18.32
N GLY A 243 -8.26 1.69 -18.68
CA GLY A 243 -7.85 0.68 -17.73
C GLY A 243 -6.87 -0.34 -18.32
N LEU A 244 -6.14 -0.99 -17.44
CA LEU A 244 -5.16 -2.05 -17.78
C LEU A 244 -5.80 -3.27 -18.46
N GLY A 245 -7.10 -3.49 -18.20
CA GLY A 245 -7.88 -4.56 -18.84
C GLY A 245 -8.07 -4.38 -20.34
N GLU A 246 -7.82 -3.20 -20.90
CA GLU A 246 -7.84 -2.92 -22.33
C GLU A 246 -6.54 -3.33 -23.04
N MET A 247 -5.48 -3.58 -22.28
CA MET A 247 -4.19 -4.02 -22.82
C MET A 247 -4.15 -5.53 -22.91
N ASN A 248 -3.72 -6.04 -24.08
CA ASN A 248 -3.40 -7.46 -24.21
C ASN A 248 -2.08 -7.79 -23.47
N PRO A 249 -1.75 -9.08 -23.24
CA PRO A 249 -0.57 -9.48 -22.50
C PRO A 249 0.76 -8.93 -23.03
N GLU A 250 0.92 -8.84 -24.35
CA GLU A 250 2.13 -8.32 -24.99
C GLU A 250 2.28 -6.82 -24.80
N GLN A 251 1.18 -6.07 -24.94
CA GLN A 251 1.16 -4.63 -24.67
C GLN A 251 1.50 -4.33 -23.22
N LEU A 252 0.88 -5.05 -22.28
CA LEU A 252 1.13 -4.87 -20.85
C LEU A 252 2.58 -5.23 -20.49
N TRP A 253 3.13 -6.27 -21.09
CA TRP A 253 4.54 -6.61 -20.93
C TRP A 253 5.44 -5.47 -21.41
N THR A 254 5.36 -5.13 -22.69
CA THR A 254 6.29 -4.20 -23.33
C THR A 254 6.24 -2.78 -22.77
N THR A 255 5.10 -2.35 -22.21
CA THR A 255 4.94 -0.98 -21.71
C THR A 255 5.13 -0.84 -20.20
N THR A 256 4.78 -1.89 -19.42
CA THR A 256 4.57 -1.74 -17.97
C THR A 256 5.31 -2.79 -17.13
N MET A 257 5.62 -3.96 -17.68
CA MET A 257 6.19 -5.06 -16.91
C MET A 257 7.64 -5.40 -17.28
N ASP A 258 8.06 -5.11 -18.51
CA ASP A 258 9.43 -5.35 -18.97
C ASP A 258 10.42 -4.46 -18.20
N PRO A 259 11.38 -5.03 -17.46
CA PRO A 259 12.37 -4.27 -16.70
C PRO A 259 13.17 -3.25 -17.51
N GLU A 260 13.34 -3.49 -18.82
CA GLU A 260 14.13 -2.60 -19.69
C GLU A 260 13.34 -1.38 -20.16
N HIS A 261 12.01 -1.47 -20.22
CA HIS A 261 11.17 -0.43 -20.82
C HIS A 261 10.14 0.17 -19.86
N ARG A 262 9.81 -0.51 -18.76
CA ARG A 262 8.78 -0.08 -17.81
C ARG A 262 9.16 1.19 -17.08
N ARG A 263 8.13 1.97 -16.76
CA ARG A 263 8.25 3.13 -15.89
C ARG A 263 7.59 2.83 -14.56
N MET A 264 8.29 3.13 -13.48
CA MET A 264 7.79 2.97 -12.11
C MET A 264 8.22 4.16 -11.26
N MET A 265 7.40 4.50 -10.30
CA MET A 265 7.72 5.46 -9.24
C MET A 265 7.94 4.71 -7.95
N ARG A 266 9.09 4.88 -7.31
CA ARG A 266 9.33 4.37 -5.96
C ARG A 266 8.58 5.25 -4.96
N VAL A 267 7.98 4.62 -3.95
CA VAL A 267 7.33 5.33 -2.85
C VAL A 267 8.36 5.54 -1.75
N ASP A 268 8.67 6.80 -1.47
CA ASP A 268 9.62 7.20 -0.43
C ASP A 268 8.91 8.06 0.62
N ILE A 269 9.34 7.96 1.88
CA ILE A 269 8.86 8.80 2.99
C ILE A 269 9.94 9.84 3.25
N ASN A 270 9.65 11.10 2.90
CA ASN A 270 10.58 12.21 3.16
C ASN A 270 10.49 12.69 4.61
N ASP A 271 9.28 12.75 5.15
CA ASP A 271 9.00 13.11 6.54
C ASP A 271 7.88 12.22 7.09
N VAL A 272 8.15 11.57 8.24
CA VAL A 272 7.19 10.64 8.86
C VAL A 272 5.99 11.38 9.46
N GLN A 273 6.17 12.60 9.97
CA GLN A 273 5.08 13.37 10.56
C GLN A 273 4.13 13.86 9.49
N ASP A 274 4.66 14.42 8.40
CA ASP A 274 3.88 14.87 7.24
C ASP A 274 3.11 13.71 6.59
N ALA A 275 3.77 12.56 6.43
CA ALA A 275 3.12 11.37 5.90
C ALA A 275 1.99 10.88 6.82
N ASN A 276 2.22 10.86 8.15
CA ASN A 276 1.20 10.47 9.11
C ASN A 276 -0.01 11.41 9.05
N GLN A 277 0.22 12.72 9.05
CA GLN A 277 -0.83 13.73 8.96
C GLN A 277 -1.61 13.61 7.64
N SER A 278 -0.92 13.37 6.52
CA SER A 278 -1.56 13.18 5.22
C SER A 278 -2.53 11.98 5.22
N PHE A 279 -2.12 10.84 5.79
CA PHE A 279 -3.02 9.68 5.91
C PHE A 279 -4.19 9.94 6.87
N GLU A 280 -3.98 10.64 7.99
CA GLU A 280 -5.06 11.02 8.92
C GLU A 280 -6.08 11.94 8.25
N ILE A 281 -5.64 12.96 7.53
CA ILE A 281 -6.51 13.91 6.82
C ILE A 281 -7.27 13.19 5.70
N LEU A 282 -6.56 12.49 4.82
CA LEU A 282 -7.15 11.95 3.60
C LEU A 282 -7.97 10.68 3.84
N MET A 283 -7.56 9.84 4.79
CA MET A 283 -8.12 8.51 5.00
C MET A 283 -8.81 8.33 6.35
N GLY A 284 -8.66 9.30 7.29
CA GLY A 284 -9.26 9.29 8.62
C GLY A 284 -10.77 9.52 8.64
N ASP A 285 -11.38 9.47 9.82
CA ASP A 285 -12.84 9.62 10.01
C ASP A 285 -13.30 11.08 9.90
N ASP A 286 -12.46 12.04 10.26
CA ASP A 286 -12.79 13.46 10.24
C ASP A 286 -12.95 13.97 8.81
N VAL A 287 -14.12 14.58 8.55
CA VAL A 287 -14.48 15.07 7.20
C VAL A 287 -13.93 16.47 6.96
N GLU A 288 -13.95 17.34 7.97
CA GLU A 288 -13.59 18.75 7.83
C GLU A 288 -12.15 18.97 7.37
N PRO A 289 -11.10 18.35 7.99
CA PRO A 289 -9.73 18.51 7.51
C PRO A 289 -9.52 18.04 6.06
N ARG A 290 -10.25 16.99 5.66
CA ARG A 290 -10.21 16.50 4.26
C ARG A 290 -10.85 17.47 3.30
N ARG A 291 -11.95 18.08 3.69
CA ARG A 291 -12.63 19.11 2.88
C ARG A 291 -11.75 20.34 2.70
N GLU A 292 -11.16 20.84 3.79
CA GLU A 292 -10.20 21.95 3.75
C GLU A 292 -9.04 21.65 2.81
N PHE A 293 -8.43 20.45 2.93
CA PHE A 293 -7.36 20.02 2.04
C PHE A 293 -7.78 20.00 0.56
N ILE A 294 -8.99 19.52 0.25
CA ILE A 294 -9.51 19.51 -1.12
C ILE A 294 -9.71 20.93 -1.63
N ASP A 295 -10.31 21.80 -0.83
CA ASP A 295 -10.58 23.20 -1.20
C ASP A 295 -9.28 23.97 -1.46
N GLU A 296 -8.25 23.78 -0.61
CA GLU A 296 -6.94 24.42 -0.76
C GLU A 296 -6.18 23.94 -2.01
N ASN A 297 -6.33 22.67 -2.39
CA ASN A 297 -5.59 22.06 -3.50
C ASN A 297 -6.41 21.97 -4.81
N ALA A 298 -7.66 22.41 -4.82
CA ALA A 298 -8.56 22.29 -5.97
C ALA A 298 -8.00 22.91 -7.25
N LEU A 299 -7.28 24.03 -7.15
CA LEU A 299 -6.70 24.72 -8.30
C LEU A 299 -5.42 24.08 -8.84
N SER A 300 -4.80 23.19 -8.10
CA SER A 300 -3.57 22.48 -8.51
C SER A 300 -3.87 21.19 -9.30
N VAL A 301 -5.13 20.78 -9.37
CA VAL A 301 -5.55 19.58 -10.11
C VAL A 301 -5.57 19.89 -11.60
N THR A 302 -4.71 19.24 -12.37
CA THR A 302 -4.58 19.42 -13.82
C THR A 302 -5.33 18.37 -14.64
N ASP A 303 -5.60 17.21 -14.06
CA ASP A 303 -6.32 16.10 -14.70
C ASP A 303 -7.55 15.71 -13.85
N LEU A 304 -8.70 16.24 -14.26
CA LEU A 304 -9.99 15.74 -13.79
C LEU A 304 -10.49 14.74 -14.83
N ASP A 305 -10.61 13.47 -14.44
CA ASP A 305 -11.29 12.46 -15.24
C ASP A 305 -12.81 12.72 -15.12
N ILE A 306 -13.34 13.60 -15.99
CA ILE A 306 -14.75 13.96 -16.06
C ILE A 306 -15.43 13.17 -17.18
#